data_b11e621013b3f0e01c09c6f81686c7ef
#
_entry.id   b11e621013b3f0e01c09c6f81686c7ef
#
_cell.length_a   1.000
_cell.length_b   1.000
_cell.length_c   1.000
_cell.angle_alpha   90.00
_cell.angle_beta   90.00
_cell.angle_gamma   90.00
#
_symmetry.space_group_name_H-M   'P 1'
#
loop_
_entity.id
_entity.type
_entity.pdbx_description
1 polymer ?
#
loop_
_entity_poly.entity_id
_entity_poly.type
_entity_poly.pdbx_seq_one_letter_code
_entity_poly.pdbx_strand_id
1 'polypeptide(L)'
;MKRNLLSFLFFGIALTAMAQSPTVVKFQGAKPTISDFVSAYLAPDTDDEEGMECGEGVAWLQQAWQNHLKGLKQEEGVTVTLDVKNGFALFESKSSYDGTTHHIVVEMCYWNCADQKHKIFAFNESCFANGKYSPGQFDGLILFRYNNASKTMETIADDGVSKFYDSLAQGVIPSFSLPRSGKDITATLWFPSGMKQQQTLKWNGNGFSK
;
A
#
# COMPACT_ATOMS: atom_id res chain seq x y z
N MET A 1 5.26 0.64 53.03
CA MET A 1 5.54 0.62 51.60
C MET A 1 4.41 -0.10 50.87
N LYS A 2 3.50 0.65 50.22
CA LYS A 2 2.36 0.07 49.48
C LYS A 2 2.76 0.05 48.00
N ARG A 3 2.89 -1.16 47.41
CA ARG A 3 3.13 -1.38 45.96
C ARG A 3 1.80 -1.22 45.25
N ASN A 4 1.65 -0.15 44.48
CA ASN A 4 0.54 0.02 43.55
C ASN A 4 0.81 -0.85 42.31
N LEU A 5 0.01 -1.90 42.17
CA LEU A 5 -0.07 -2.72 40.95
C LEU A 5 -0.91 -1.93 39.94
N LEU A 6 -0.27 -1.35 38.94
CA LEU A 6 -0.97 -0.72 37.80
C LEU A 6 -1.38 -1.85 36.85
N SER A 7 -2.67 -2.24 36.93
CA SER A 7 -3.29 -3.12 35.93
C SER A 7 -3.40 -2.37 34.58
N PHE A 8 -2.60 -2.75 33.64
CA PHE A 8 -2.82 -2.37 32.23
C PHE A 8 -3.99 -3.22 31.69
N LEU A 9 -5.15 -2.60 31.59
CA LEU A 9 -6.28 -3.17 30.85
C LEU A 9 -5.95 -3.07 29.35
N PHE A 10 -5.56 -4.20 28.76
CA PHE A 10 -5.54 -4.35 27.30
C PHE A 10 -6.98 -4.33 26.82
N PHE A 11 -7.44 -3.20 26.31
CA PHE A 11 -8.63 -3.15 25.46
C PHE A 11 -8.29 -3.83 24.14
N GLY A 12 -8.61 -5.11 24.05
CA GLY A 12 -8.65 -5.83 22.78
C GLY A 12 -9.75 -5.22 21.94
N ILE A 13 -9.39 -4.32 21.01
CA ILE A 13 -10.27 -3.93 19.92
C ILE A 13 -10.37 -5.17 19.04
N ALA A 14 -11.46 -5.92 19.19
CA ALA A 14 -11.87 -6.89 18.19
C ALA A 14 -12.14 -6.10 16.90
N LEU A 15 -11.18 -6.07 15.99
CA LEU A 15 -11.42 -5.70 14.60
C LEU A 15 -12.43 -6.74 14.06
N THR A 16 -13.72 -6.41 14.14
CA THR A 16 -14.71 -7.02 13.27
C THR A 16 -14.27 -6.64 11.86
N ALA A 17 -13.67 -7.60 11.15
CA ALA A 17 -13.45 -7.49 9.73
C ALA A 17 -14.83 -7.30 9.09
N MET A 18 -15.28 -6.07 8.94
CA MET A 18 -16.36 -5.76 8.00
C MET A 18 -15.82 -6.21 6.66
N ALA A 19 -16.47 -7.20 6.06
CA ALA A 19 -16.18 -7.64 4.71
C ALA A 19 -16.43 -6.45 3.80
N GLN A 20 -15.39 -5.72 3.46
CA GLN A 20 -15.45 -4.61 2.53
C GLN A 20 -15.96 -5.17 1.21
N SER A 21 -16.97 -4.53 0.62
CA SER A 21 -17.54 -4.97 -0.66
C SER A 21 -16.43 -5.05 -1.71
N PRO A 22 -16.42 -6.10 -2.56
CA PRO A 22 -15.38 -6.24 -3.58
C PRO A 22 -15.35 -5.05 -4.53
N THR A 23 -14.20 -4.45 -4.73
CA THR A 23 -14.02 -3.31 -5.62
C THR A 23 -14.04 -3.75 -7.07
N VAL A 24 -14.91 -3.15 -7.90
CA VAL A 24 -15.01 -3.46 -9.33
C VAL A 24 -13.92 -2.74 -10.11
N VAL A 25 -13.12 -3.49 -10.89
CA VAL A 25 -12.10 -2.94 -11.79
C VAL A 25 -12.70 -2.77 -13.19
N LYS A 26 -13.02 -1.54 -13.56
CA LYS A 26 -13.54 -1.19 -14.91
C LYS A 26 -12.36 -0.98 -15.85
N PHE A 27 -12.39 -1.59 -17.04
CA PHE A 27 -11.34 -1.42 -18.06
C PHE A 27 -11.88 -1.60 -19.46
N GLN A 28 -11.15 -1.04 -20.43
CA GLN A 28 -11.38 -1.24 -21.86
C GLN A 28 -10.29 -2.15 -22.42
N GLY A 29 -10.66 -3.07 -23.32
CA GLY A 29 -9.71 -4.02 -23.92
C GLY A 29 -9.81 -5.42 -23.33
N ALA A 30 -8.81 -6.27 -23.62
CA ALA A 30 -8.84 -7.69 -23.27
C ALA A 30 -8.47 -8.00 -21.81
N LYS A 31 -7.67 -7.12 -21.19
CA LYS A 31 -7.13 -7.31 -19.82
C LYS A 31 -6.94 -5.96 -19.16
N PRO A 32 -7.11 -5.88 -17.82
CA PRO A 32 -6.81 -4.67 -17.08
C PRO A 32 -5.31 -4.37 -17.07
N THR A 33 -4.99 -3.08 -17.08
CA THR A 33 -3.66 -2.50 -16.94
C THR A 33 -3.47 -1.95 -15.53
N ILE A 34 -2.27 -1.49 -15.19
CA ILE A 34 -2.02 -0.81 -13.92
C ILE A 34 -2.88 0.46 -13.76
N SER A 35 -3.14 1.18 -14.84
CA SER A 35 -4.01 2.36 -14.82
C SER A 35 -5.44 2.03 -14.37
N ASP A 36 -5.97 0.87 -14.78
CA ASP A 36 -7.31 0.42 -14.40
C ASP A 36 -7.37 0.03 -12.92
N PHE A 37 -6.32 -0.63 -12.41
CA PHE A 37 -6.20 -0.97 -10.99
C PHE A 37 -6.08 0.28 -10.11
N VAL A 38 -5.20 1.23 -10.48
CA VAL A 38 -5.06 2.50 -9.78
C VAL A 38 -6.39 3.26 -9.76
N SER A 39 -7.08 3.33 -10.91
CA SER A 39 -8.38 4.00 -10.99
C SER A 39 -9.44 3.35 -10.11
N ALA A 40 -9.44 2.02 -10.03
CA ALA A 40 -10.39 1.30 -9.19
C ALA A 40 -10.08 1.48 -7.68
N TYR A 41 -8.79 1.46 -7.31
CA TYR A 41 -8.35 1.64 -5.93
C TYR A 41 -8.61 3.06 -5.41
N LEU A 42 -8.38 4.07 -6.26
CA LEU A 42 -8.56 5.49 -5.92
C LEU A 42 -9.96 6.03 -6.25
N ALA A 43 -10.90 5.15 -6.67
CA ALA A 43 -12.29 5.57 -6.87
C ALA A 43 -12.88 6.05 -5.55
N PRO A 44 -13.65 7.15 -5.52
CA PRO A 44 -14.38 7.53 -4.32
C PRO A 44 -15.39 6.45 -3.98
N ASP A 45 -15.48 6.09 -2.70
CA ASP A 45 -16.53 5.20 -2.19
C ASP A 45 -17.89 5.84 -2.44
N THR A 46 -18.73 5.17 -3.23
CA THR A 46 -20.07 5.68 -3.60
C THR A 46 -21.11 5.40 -2.53
N ASP A 47 -20.80 4.59 -1.53
CA ASP A 47 -21.75 4.12 -0.53
C ASP A 47 -21.71 4.90 0.80
N ASP A 48 -20.77 5.81 0.97
CA ASP A 48 -20.68 6.67 2.15
C ASP A 48 -21.43 7.99 1.95
N GLU A 49 -22.79 7.93 2.04
CA GLU A 49 -23.61 9.14 2.24
C GLU A 49 -23.36 9.79 3.63
N GLU A 50 -22.68 9.12 4.53
CA GLU A 50 -22.21 9.66 5.81
C GLU A 50 -20.68 9.70 5.80
N GLY A 51 -20.14 10.73 5.14
CA GLY A 51 -18.81 11.30 5.25
C GLY A 51 -17.81 10.61 6.16
N MET A 52 -17.37 9.40 5.84
CA MET A 52 -16.04 9.00 6.25
C MET A 52 -15.09 9.80 5.37
N GLU A 53 -14.67 10.97 5.88
CA GLU A 53 -13.61 11.75 5.29
C GLU A 53 -12.48 10.77 4.96
N CYS A 54 -12.29 10.50 3.67
CA CYS A 54 -11.04 9.86 3.19
C CYS A 54 -9.94 10.61 3.90
N GLY A 55 -9.27 9.97 4.87
CA GLY A 55 -8.28 10.64 5.68
C GLY A 55 -7.33 11.40 4.75
N GLU A 56 -6.80 12.53 5.18
CA GLU A 56 -5.94 13.44 4.39
C GLU A 56 -4.89 12.68 3.55
N GLY A 57 -4.53 11.43 3.95
CA GLY A 57 -3.59 10.57 3.26
C GLY A 57 -4.01 10.08 1.87
N VAL A 58 -5.30 9.95 1.54
CA VAL A 58 -5.74 9.42 0.23
C VAL A 58 -6.15 10.55 -0.73
N ALA A 59 -6.61 11.68 -0.23
CA ALA A 59 -7.12 12.78 -1.04
C ALA A 59 -6.08 13.32 -2.04
N TRP A 60 -4.82 13.48 -1.63
CA TRP A 60 -3.75 13.93 -2.52
C TRP A 60 -3.45 12.92 -3.66
N LEU A 61 -3.54 11.62 -3.36
CA LEU A 61 -3.37 10.56 -4.37
C LEU A 61 -4.48 10.62 -5.41
N GLN A 62 -5.73 10.78 -4.98
CA GLN A 62 -6.88 10.92 -5.87
C GLN A 62 -6.73 12.15 -6.76
N GLN A 63 -6.33 13.30 -6.18
CA GLN A 63 -6.08 14.52 -6.93
C GLN A 63 -4.94 14.36 -7.93
N ALA A 64 -3.81 13.78 -7.50
CA ALA A 64 -2.65 13.53 -8.36
C ALA A 64 -3.01 12.59 -9.52
N TRP A 65 -3.81 11.53 -9.24
CA TRP A 65 -4.29 10.62 -10.27
C TRP A 65 -5.22 11.31 -11.27
N GLN A 66 -6.17 12.10 -10.80
CA GLN A 66 -7.08 12.87 -11.67
C GLN A 66 -6.34 13.86 -12.57
N ASN A 67 -5.33 14.56 -12.02
CA ASN A 67 -4.48 15.45 -12.80
C ASN A 67 -3.70 14.68 -13.87
N HIS A 68 -3.15 13.52 -13.52
CA HIS A 68 -2.43 12.65 -14.46
C HIS A 68 -3.33 12.20 -15.63
N LEU A 69 -4.54 11.71 -15.34
CA LEU A 69 -5.50 11.24 -16.35
C LEU A 69 -5.94 12.35 -17.31
N LYS A 70 -6.04 13.59 -16.82
CA LYS A 70 -6.44 14.76 -17.61
C LYS A 70 -5.26 15.46 -18.28
N GLY A 71 -4.01 14.99 -18.10
CA GLY A 71 -2.81 15.65 -18.60
C GLY A 71 -2.57 17.03 -17.99
N LEU A 72 -3.08 17.26 -16.76
CA LEU A 72 -2.90 18.51 -16.04
C LEU A 72 -1.57 18.52 -15.28
N LYS A 73 -1.09 19.72 -14.95
CA LYS A 73 0.10 19.90 -14.12
C LYS A 73 -0.19 19.37 -12.70
N GLN A 74 0.76 18.64 -12.14
CA GLN A 74 0.71 18.23 -10.73
C GLN A 74 0.98 19.43 -9.80
N GLU A 75 0.55 19.30 -8.56
CA GLU A 75 0.92 20.23 -7.49
C GLU A 75 2.43 20.23 -7.28
N GLU A 76 2.95 21.30 -6.66
CA GLU A 76 4.38 21.42 -6.37
C GLU A 76 4.82 20.31 -5.42
N GLY A 77 5.94 19.66 -5.75
CA GLY A 77 6.47 18.54 -5.01
C GLY A 77 5.79 17.20 -5.28
N VAL A 78 4.68 17.17 -6.06
CA VAL A 78 3.98 15.93 -6.41
C VAL A 78 4.44 15.43 -7.79
N THR A 79 4.72 14.13 -7.89
CA THR A 79 5.02 13.46 -9.17
C THR A 79 4.23 12.17 -9.30
N VAL A 80 3.83 11.85 -10.55
CA VAL A 80 3.19 10.58 -10.90
C VAL A 80 3.97 9.95 -12.05
N THR A 81 4.42 8.72 -11.87
CA THR A 81 5.06 7.92 -12.90
C THR A 81 4.23 6.67 -13.17
N LEU A 82 3.80 6.48 -14.40
CA LEU A 82 3.05 5.32 -14.83
C LEU A 82 3.88 4.48 -15.82
N ASP A 83 4.15 3.24 -15.46
CA ASP A 83 4.84 2.27 -16.32
C ASP A 83 3.89 1.12 -16.69
N VAL A 84 3.04 1.39 -17.68
CA VAL A 84 2.01 0.43 -18.15
C VAL A 84 2.64 -0.88 -18.62
N LYS A 85 3.82 -0.81 -19.26
CA LYS A 85 4.53 -1.98 -19.80
C LYS A 85 4.91 -2.96 -18.68
N ASN A 86 5.37 -2.44 -17.56
CA ASN A 86 5.81 -3.23 -16.40
C ASN A 86 4.71 -3.40 -15.34
N GLY A 87 3.52 -2.79 -15.54
CA GLY A 87 2.42 -2.89 -14.59
C GLY A 87 2.71 -2.20 -13.26
N PHE A 88 3.36 -1.03 -13.30
CA PHE A 88 3.82 -0.29 -12.13
C PHE A 88 3.39 1.17 -12.15
N ALA A 89 3.00 1.71 -11.00
CA ALA A 89 2.73 3.12 -10.78
C ALA A 89 3.46 3.61 -9.54
N LEU A 90 3.99 4.84 -9.59
CA LEU A 90 4.68 5.51 -8.50
C LEU A 90 4.10 6.92 -8.35
N PHE A 91 3.74 7.25 -7.13
CA PHE A 91 3.37 8.58 -6.69
C PHE A 91 4.36 9.04 -5.63
N GLU A 92 4.86 10.24 -5.76
CA GLU A 92 5.72 10.83 -4.74
C GLU A 92 5.18 12.21 -4.38
N SER A 93 5.20 12.52 -3.09
CA SER A 93 4.93 13.87 -2.56
C SER A 93 6.10 14.31 -1.70
N LYS A 94 6.67 15.46 -2.00
CA LYS A 94 7.78 16.09 -1.26
C LYS A 94 7.37 17.45 -0.77
N SER A 95 7.49 17.66 0.54
CA SER A 95 7.19 18.95 1.17
C SER A 95 8.23 19.27 2.23
N SER A 96 8.33 20.53 2.59
CA SER A 96 9.20 20.96 3.71
C SER A 96 8.38 21.85 4.64
N TYR A 97 8.33 21.47 5.92
CA TYR A 97 7.64 22.18 6.96
C TYR A 97 8.50 22.20 8.24
N ASP A 98 8.62 23.33 8.90
CA ASP A 98 9.44 23.54 10.11
C ASP A 98 10.87 22.99 10.02
N GLY A 99 11.53 23.16 8.86
CA GLY A 99 12.88 22.66 8.64
C GLY A 99 12.97 21.13 8.45
N THR A 100 11.84 20.42 8.45
CA THR A 100 11.77 18.99 8.17
C THR A 100 11.31 18.76 6.74
N THR A 101 12.06 17.95 6.00
CA THR A 101 11.65 17.48 4.68
C THR A 101 10.84 16.20 4.83
N HIS A 102 9.59 16.21 4.36
CA HIS A 102 8.73 15.06 4.29
C HIS A 102 8.72 14.51 2.87
N HIS A 103 8.78 13.19 2.74
CA HIS A 103 8.70 12.50 1.47
C HIS A 103 7.78 11.28 1.62
N ILE A 104 6.64 11.31 0.94
CA ILE A 104 5.70 10.20 0.85
C ILE A 104 5.93 9.51 -0.48
N VAL A 105 6.08 8.20 -0.46
CA VAL A 105 6.24 7.34 -1.63
C VAL A 105 5.12 6.33 -1.64
N VAL A 106 4.33 6.33 -2.70
CA VAL A 106 3.28 5.32 -2.92
C VAL A 106 3.60 4.56 -4.19
N GLU A 107 3.78 3.27 -4.04
CA GLU A 107 4.02 2.34 -5.15
C GLU A 107 2.82 1.41 -5.33
N MET A 108 2.44 1.15 -6.56
CA MET A 108 1.40 0.19 -6.91
C MET A 108 1.88 -0.69 -8.06
N CYS A 109 1.63 -1.98 -7.97
CA CYS A 109 1.92 -2.90 -9.08
C CYS A 109 1.00 -4.11 -9.05
N TYR A 110 1.08 -4.98 -10.09
CA TYR A 110 0.34 -6.23 -10.06
C TYR A 110 1.14 -7.39 -10.64
N TRP A 111 0.81 -8.59 -10.18
CA TRP A 111 1.37 -9.86 -10.66
C TRP A 111 0.27 -10.74 -11.25
N ASN A 112 0.57 -11.46 -12.32
CA ASN A 112 -0.31 -12.51 -12.82
C ASN A 112 -0.08 -13.78 -12.00
N CYS A 113 -1.14 -14.35 -11.43
CA CYS A 113 -1.04 -15.63 -10.75
C CYS A 113 -0.78 -16.79 -11.72
N ALA A 114 -0.18 -17.86 -11.18
CA ALA A 114 0.13 -19.06 -11.96
C ALA A 114 -1.12 -19.76 -12.52
N ASP A 115 -2.26 -19.61 -11.84
CA ASP A 115 -3.56 -20.16 -12.26
C ASP A 115 -4.18 -19.43 -13.46
N GLN A 116 -3.61 -18.29 -13.88
CA GLN A 116 -4.09 -17.42 -14.96
C GLN A 116 -5.52 -16.85 -14.78
N LYS A 117 -6.17 -17.16 -13.65
CA LYS A 117 -7.52 -16.71 -13.30
C LYS A 117 -7.49 -15.48 -12.40
N HIS A 118 -6.40 -15.29 -11.68
CA HIS A 118 -6.25 -14.22 -10.71
C HIS A 118 -5.03 -13.35 -10.99
N LYS A 119 -5.05 -12.16 -10.40
CA LYS A 119 -3.88 -11.29 -10.24
C LYS A 119 -3.78 -10.87 -8.78
N ILE A 120 -2.57 -10.57 -8.33
CA ILE A 120 -2.36 -9.86 -7.08
C ILE A 120 -2.07 -8.39 -7.44
N PHE A 121 -2.84 -7.46 -6.92
CA PHE A 121 -2.56 -6.03 -6.95
C PHE A 121 -2.03 -5.61 -5.59
N ALA A 122 -1.01 -4.76 -5.56
CA ALA A 122 -0.41 -4.24 -4.35
C ALA A 122 -0.48 -2.72 -4.31
N PHE A 123 -0.79 -2.22 -3.13
CA PHE A 123 -0.59 -0.83 -2.71
C PHE A 123 0.44 -0.82 -1.59
N ASN A 124 1.43 0.05 -1.68
CA ASN A 124 2.43 0.25 -0.65
C ASN A 124 2.66 1.74 -0.44
N GLU A 125 2.56 2.19 0.81
CA GLU A 125 2.92 3.55 1.20
C GLU A 125 4.09 3.53 2.17
N SER A 126 5.00 4.49 2.02
CA SER A 126 6.15 4.69 2.89
C SER A 126 6.42 6.17 3.08
N CYS A 127 6.46 6.63 4.33
CA CYS A 127 6.76 8.00 4.70
C CYS A 127 8.16 8.17 5.25
N PHE A 128 8.80 9.27 4.90
CA PHE A 128 10.16 9.60 5.34
C PHE A 128 10.20 11.05 5.85
N ALA A 129 10.91 11.26 6.97
CA ALA A 129 11.25 12.57 7.50
C ALA A 129 12.77 12.74 7.50
N ASN A 130 13.29 13.78 6.81
CA ASN A 130 14.73 14.01 6.64
C ASN A 130 15.47 12.76 6.14
N GLY A 131 14.87 11.99 5.22
CA GLY A 131 15.43 10.77 4.64
C GLY A 131 15.44 9.54 5.57
N LYS A 132 14.84 9.63 6.76
CA LYS A 132 14.64 8.50 7.67
C LYS A 132 13.20 8.02 7.57
N TYR A 133 13.00 6.71 7.57
CA TYR A 133 11.67 6.13 7.61
C TYR A 133 10.94 6.60 8.88
N SER A 134 9.77 7.16 8.69
CA SER A 134 8.93 7.74 9.74
C SER A 134 7.48 7.39 9.42
N PRO A 135 7.06 6.16 9.78
CA PRO A 135 5.77 5.63 9.34
C PRO A 135 4.63 6.51 9.82
N GLY A 136 3.75 6.83 8.89
CA GLY A 136 2.47 7.47 9.12
C GLY A 136 1.37 6.46 9.44
N GLN A 137 0.14 6.94 9.55
CA GLN A 137 -1.02 6.12 9.87
C GLN A 137 -1.35 5.12 8.74
N PHE A 138 -1.03 5.45 7.49
CA PHE A 138 -1.38 4.68 6.31
C PHE A 138 -0.20 3.90 5.71
N ASP A 139 0.99 4.01 6.33
CA ASP A 139 2.18 3.30 5.87
C ASP A 139 1.97 1.79 5.94
N GLY A 140 2.36 1.12 4.87
CA GLY A 140 2.34 -0.33 4.82
C GLY A 140 2.04 -0.89 3.45
N LEU A 141 2.05 -2.20 3.38
CA LEU A 141 1.78 -2.98 2.18
C LEU A 141 0.44 -3.69 2.31
N ILE A 142 -0.46 -3.41 1.37
CA ILE A 142 -1.77 -4.05 1.27
C ILE A 142 -1.82 -4.81 -0.05
N LEU A 143 -2.26 -6.06 0.00
CA LEU A 143 -2.44 -6.90 -1.17
C LEU A 143 -3.93 -7.19 -1.42
N PHE A 144 -4.28 -7.17 -2.69
CA PHE A 144 -5.64 -7.46 -3.18
C PHE A 144 -5.58 -8.60 -4.19
N ARG A 145 -6.55 -9.49 -4.14
CA ARG A 145 -6.75 -10.51 -5.16
C ARG A 145 -7.81 -10.06 -6.15
N TYR A 146 -7.40 -9.87 -7.38
CA TYR A 146 -8.30 -9.60 -8.49
C TYR A 146 -8.68 -10.91 -9.19
N ASN A 147 -9.97 -11.08 -9.46
CA ASN A 147 -10.52 -12.22 -10.21
C ASN A 147 -10.87 -11.79 -11.64
N ASN A 148 -10.28 -12.46 -12.64
CA ASN A 148 -10.51 -12.15 -14.05
C ASN A 148 -11.95 -12.37 -14.52
N ALA A 149 -12.71 -13.28 -13.88
CA ALA A 149 -14.09 -13.59 -14.27
C ALA A 149 -15.09 -12.57 -13.72
N SER A 150 -15.04 -12.28 -12.42
CA SER A 150 -15.91 -11.29 -11.77
C SER A 150 -15.48 -9.85 -12.02
N LYS A 151 -14.21 -9.63 -12.41
CA LYS A 151 -13.59 -8.30 -12.55
C LYS A 151 -13.57 -7.50 -11.25
N THR A 152 -13.49 -8.17 -10.13
CA THR A 152 -13.46 -7.58 -8.80
C THR A 152 -12.15 -7.85 -8.10
N MET A 153 -11.73 -6.94 -7.23
CA MET A 153 -10.62 -7.15 -6.31
C MET A 153 -11.09 -7.04 -4.87
N GLU A 154 -10.47 -7.83 -4.00
CA GLU A 154 -10.73 -7.89 -2.57
C GLU A 154 -9.42 -8.02 -1.80
N THR A 155 -9.36 -7.53 -0.57
CA THR A 155 -8.18 -7.61 0.29
C THR A 155 -7.88 -9.07 0.62
N ILE A 156 -6.59 -9.42 0.64
CA ILE A 156 -6.12 -10.76 1.01
C ILE A 156 -5.63 -10.73 2.45
N ALA A 157 -6.18 -11.61 3.29
CA ALA A 157 -5.77 -11.73 4.69
C ALA A 157 -4.55 -12.66 4.89
N ASP A 158 -4.41 -13.72 4.07
CA ASP A 158 -3.31 -14.70 4.16
C ASP A 158 -2.46 -14.66 2.88
N ASP A 159 -1.57 -13.69 2.81
CA ASP A 159 -0.80 -13.36 1.62
C ASP A 159 0.71 -13.66 1.72
N GLY A 160 1.16 -14.19 2.84
CA GLY A 160 2.58 -14.37 3.18
C GLY A 160 3.25 -13.10 3.74
N VAL A 161 2.69 -11.91 3.49
CA VAL A 161 3.16 -10.65 4.07
C VAL A 161 2.78 -10.57 5.54
N SER A 162 1.56 -10.97 5.90
CA SER A 162 1.12 -11.06 7.30
C SER A 162 2.04 -11.97 8.12
N LYS A 163 2.40 -13.15 7.61
CA LYS A 163 3.36 -14.06 8.24
C LYS A 163 4.76 -13.45 8.37
N PHE A 164 5.14 -12.61 7.40
CA PHE A 164 6.40 -11.88 7.48
C PHE A 164 6.36 -10.87 8.64
N TYR A 165 5.29 -10.08 8.78
CA TYR A 165 5.12 -9.17 9.92
C TYR A 165 5.20 -9.92 11.26
N ASP A 166 4.51 -11.04 11.40
CA ASP A 166 4.50 -11.87 12.61
C ASP A 166 5.89 -12.44 12.96
N SER A 167 6.78 -12.56 11.97
CA SER A 167 8.15 -13.06 12.16
C SER A 167 9.14 -12.00 12.61
N LEU A 168 8.75 -10.72 12.68
CA LEU A 168 9.64 -9.63 13.04
C LEU A 168 9.88 -9.57 14.55
N ALA A 169 11.11 -9.22 14.94
CA ALA A 169 11.43 -8.96 16.33
C ALA A 169 10.69 -7.69 16.81
N GLN A 170 10.41 -7.65 18.12
CA GLN A 170 9.76 -6.49 18.74
C GLN A 170 10.51 -5.18 18.45
N GLY A 171 9.78 -4.16 18.04
CA GLY A 171 10.31 -2.83 17.74
C GLY A 171 10.98 -2.71 16.36
N VAL A 172 11.03 -3.78 15.56
CA VAL A 172 11.47 -3.72 14.17
C VAL A 172 10.28 -3.32 13.29
N ILE A 173 10.46 -2.30 12.47
CA ILE A 173 9.43 -1.77 11.58
C ILE A 173 9.87 -2.01 10.14
N PRO A 174 9.08 -2.68 9.28
CA PRO A 174 9.41 -2.83 7.87
C PRO A 174 8.87 -1.66 7.05
N SER A 175 9.62 -1.23 6.04
CA SER A 175 9.11 -0.52 4.87
C SER A 175 9.31 -1.40 3.65
N PHE A 176 8.42 -1.28 2.67
CA PHE A 176 8.49 -2.11 1.47
C PHE A 176 8.82 -1.26 0.23
N SER A 177 9.37 -1.93 -0.77
CA SER A 177 9.50 -1.39 -2.12
C SER A 177 9.03 -2.43 -3.11
N LEU A 178 8.09 -2.03 -3.97
CA LEU A 178 7.51 -2.87 -4.99
C LEU A 178 8.38 -2.91 -6.23
N PRO A 179 8.45 -4.05 -6.94
CA PRO A 179 9.30 -4.17 -8.11
C PRO A 179 8.70 -3.45 -9.32
N ARG A 180 9.41 -2.46 -9.87
CA ARG A 180 9.13 -1.91 -11.21
C ARG A 180 9.50 -2.91 -12.30
N SER A 181 10.51 -3.75 -12.04
CA SER A 181 10.92 -4.87 -12.87
C SER A 181 11.23 -6.07 -12.00
N GLY A 182 10.95 -7.29 -12.50
CA GLY A 182 11.03 -8.49 -11.67
C GLY A 182 9.71 -8.82 -10.98
N LYS A 183 9.79 -9.57 -9.86
CA LYS A 183 8.58 -10.05 -9.18
C LYS A 183 8.67 -9.99 -7.66
N ASP A 184 9.87 -9.83 -7.11
CA ASP A 184 10.09 -9.94 -5.67
C ASP A 184 9.94 -8.57 -4.99
N ILE A 185 9.37 -8.55 -3.79
CA ILE A 185 9.24 -7.35 -2.96
C ILE A 185 10.47 -7.23 -2.08
N THR A 186 11.05 -6.04 -1.98
CA THR A 186 12.11 -5.74 -1.03
C THR A 186 11.53 -5.17 0.25
N ALA A 187 11.81 -5.77 1.40
CA ALA A 187 11.51 -5.24 2.72
C ALA A 187 12.77 -4.66 3.34
N THR A 188 12.75 -3.40 3.77
CA THR A 188 13.81 -2.79 4.58
C THR A 188 13.36 -2.79 6.03
N LEU A 189 14.08 -3.50 6.87
CA LEU A 189 13.84 -3.59 8.31
C LEU A 189 14.59 -2.46 9.02
N TRP A 190 13.86 -1.68 9.78
CA TRP A 190 14.38 -0.57 10.56
C TRP A 190 14.40 -0.96 12.03
N PHE A 191 15.57 -0.99 12.61
CA PHE A 191 15.78 -1.40 14.01
C PHE A 191 15.81 -0.18 14.93
N PRO A 192 15.40 -0.32 16.21
CA PRO A 192 15.50 0.76 17.19
C PRO A 192 16.93 1.31 17.38
N SER A 193 17.94 0.50 17.10
CA SER A 193 19.35 0.90 17.10
C SER A 193 19.75 1.85 15.96
N GLY A 194 18.85 2.10 14.99
CA GLY A 194 19.14 2.83 13.75
C GLY A 194 19.76 1.97 12.65
N MET A 195 20.02 0.68 12.91
CA MET A 195 20.48 -0.27 11.90
C MET A 195 19.35 -0.54 10.88
N LYS A 196 19.77 -0.85 9.64
CA LYS A 196 18.88 -1.26 8.56
C LYS A 196 19.32 -2.61 8.02
N GLN A 197 18.36 -3.46 7.67
CA GLN A 197 18.60 -4.73 6.99
C GLN A 197 17.58 -4.90 5.87
N GLN A 198 18.03 -5.38 4.72
CA GLN A 198 17.11 -5.73 3.63
C GLN A 198 16.80 -7.22 3.63
N GLN A 199 15.55 -7.55 3.33
CA GLN A 199 15.06 -8.89 3.07
C GLN A 199 14.24 -8.90 1.80
N THR A 200 14.18 -10.05 1.14
CA THR A 200 13.41 -10.23 -0.08
C THR A 200 12.24 -11.16 0.18
N LEU A 201 11.04 -10.72 -0.15
CA LEU A 201 9.86 -11.57 -0.23
C LEU A 201 9.74 -12.06 -1.66
N LYS A 202 9.93 -13.36 -1.85
CA LYS A 202 9.95 -13.99 -3.18
C LYS A 202 8.55 -14.32 -3.67
N TRP A 203 8.27 -13.95 -4.91
CA TRP A 203 7.04 -14.32 -5.59
C TRP A 203 7.03 -15.81 -5.91
N ASN A 204 6.01 -16.54 -5.46
CA ASN A 204 5.86 -17.98 -5.69
C ASN A 204 4.79 -18.35 -6.73
N GLY A 205 4.18 -17.35 -7.38
CA GLY A 205 3.13 -17.56 -8.38
C GLY A 205 1.71 -17.30 -7.87
N ASN A 206 1.49 -17.24 -6.55
CA ASN A 206 0.17 -16.98 -5.95
C ASN A 206 0.22 -16.03 -4.74
N GLY A 207 1.41 -15.70 -4.28
CA GLY A 207 1.68 -14.84 -3.13
C GLY A 207 3.18 -14.75 -2.88
N PHE A 208 3.54 -14.40 -1.65
CA PHE A 208 4.94 -14.16 -1.27
C PHE A 208 5.38 -15.12 -0.16
N SER A 209 6.69 -15.38 -0.14
CA SER A 209 7.36 -16.14 0.91
C SER A 209 8.73 -15.53 1.21
N LYS A 210 9.21 -15.75 2.43
CA LYS A 210 10.56 -15.38 2.87
C LYS A 210 11.61 -16.29 2.27
#